data_252a43b60eda127584990f291aa8cd02
#
_entry.id   252a43b60eda127584990f291aa8cd02
#
_cell.length_a   1.000
_cell.length_b   1.000
_cell.length_c   1.000
_cell.angle_alpha   90.00
_cell.angle_beta   90.00
_cell.angle_gamma   90.00
#
_symmetry.space_group_name_H-M   'P 1'
#
loop_
_entity.id
_entity.type
_entity.pdbx_description
1 polymer ?
#
loop_
_entity_poly.entity_id
_entity_poly.type
_entity_poly.pdbx_seq_one_letter_code
_entity_poly.pdbx_strand_id
1 'polypeptide(L)'
;KQYYECPQIAYMLVAMAAFMYDEGNENKNRLDFVVDYYNILSLGLWNCPTPQMAGLRTPTRTFSSCVLIEVDDSIDGISAAEQVGKKYSTLKAGIGIGSHNLRGNRQPIRGGEAINTGVLSHAKSIEESILSCSQGNIRKGSITFNWLGWHIDFEDLIYFKNSARLDSDSMKKSDHMIMLNGYLLRRALTGKAIWLFSPEEVPALKKAF
;
A
#
# COMPACT_ATOMS: atom_id res chain seq x y z
N LYS A 1 10.61 11.69 -23.45
CA LYS A 1 9.45 12.29 -22.74
C LYS A 1 9.18 13.65 -23.37
N GLN A 2 7.95 13.90 -23.77
CA GLN A 2 7.53 15.18 -24.29
C GLN A 2 6.80 15.95 -23.19
N TYR A 3 7.24 17.17 -22.91
CA TYR A 3 6.58 18.06 -21.95
C TYR A 3 5.65 18.98 -22.73
N TYR A 4 4.37 19.04 -22.33
CA TYR A 4 3.34 19.80 -23.00
C TYR A 4 3.02 21.12 -22.32
N GLU A 5 3.43 21.29 -21.07
CA GLU A 5 3.12 22.46 -20.27
C GLU A 5 4.21 22.73 -19.23
N CYS A 6 4.31 23.99 -18.78
CA CYS A 6 5.16 24.35 -17.66
C CYS A 6 4.42 24.14 -16.31
N PRO A 7 5.15 24.05 -15.19
CA PRO A 7 4.54 23.85 -13.87
C PRO A 7 3.45 24.86 -13.51
N GLN A 8 3.63 26.10 -13.87
CA GLN A 8 2.67 27.19 -13.58
C GLN A 8 1.31 26.93 -14.27
N ILE A 9 1.33 26.49 -15.54
CA ILE A 9 0.09 26.13 -16.25
C ILE A 9 -0.54 24.90 -15.59
N ALA A 10 0.27 23.90 -15.21
CA ALA A 10 -0.24 22.71 -14.53
C ALA A 10 -0.93 23.07 -13.21
N TYR A 11 -0.32 23.92 -12.38
CA TYR A 11 -0.89 24.38 -11.11
C TYR A 11 -2.17 25.18 -11.31
N MET A 12 -2.21 26.05 -12.31
CA MET A 12 -3.41 26.83 -12.61
C MET A 12 -4.57 25.92 -13.04
N LEU A 13 -4.32 24.94 -13.92
CA LEU A 13 -5.34 24.01 -14.36
C LEU A 13 -5.86 23.13 -13.21
N VAL A 14 -4.98 22.73 -12.30
CA VAL A 14 -5.37 21.97 -11.08
C VAL A 14 -6.24 22.86 -10.18
N ALA A 15 -5.85 24.11 -9.95
CA ALA A 15 -6.62 25.04 -9.13
C ALA A 15 -8.00 25.32 -9.73
N MET A 16 -8.08 25.58 -11.03
CA MET A 16 -9.36 25.77 -11.73
C MET A 16 -10.26 24.54 -11.65
N ALA A 17 -9.69 23.33 -11.79
CA ALA A 17 -10.45 22.09 -11.72
C ALA A 17 -10.94 21.77 -10.30
N ALA A 18 -10.15 22.11 -9.28
CA ALA A 18 -10.52 21.90 -7.88
C ALA A 18 -11.78 22.71 -7.49
N PHE A 19 -11.90 23.93 -7.98
CA PHE A 19 -13.01 24.84 -7.68
C PHE A 19 -14.03 24.96 -8.82
N MET A 20 -14.07 24.01 -9.76
CA MET A 20 -14.93 24.10 -10.95
C MET A 20 -16.43 24.24 -10.63
N TYR A 21 -16.87 23.62 -9.54
CA TYR A 21 -18.26 23.64 -9.08
C TYR A 21 -18.48 24.46 -7.79
N ASP A 22 -17.49 25.21 -7.36
CA ASP A 22 -17.60 26.06 -6.18
C ASP A 22 -18.28 27.39 -6.55
N GLU A 23 -19.27 27.79 -5.79
CA GLU A 23 -20.01 29.03 -6.00
C GLU A 23 -19.37 30.22 -5.25
N GLY A 24 -18.40 29.93 -4.39
CA GLY A 24 -17.83 30.91 -3.48
C GLY A 24 -18.61 31.05 -2.16
N ASN A 25 -18.30 32.10 -1.41
CA ASN A 25 -19.00 32.42 -0.18
C ASN A 25 -19.15 33.94 -0.04
N GLU A 26 -19.70 34.42 1.08
CA GLU A 26 -19.97 35.86 1.33
C GLU A 26 -18.71 36.74 1.20
N ASN A 27 -17.52 36.19 1.40
CA ASN A 27 -16.24 36.92 1.42
C ASN A 27 -15.37 36.70 0.19
N LYS A 28 -15.56 35.58 -0.56
CA LYS A 28 -14.73 35.20 -1.69
C LYS A 28 -15.56 34.58 -2.81
N ASN A 29 -15.29 35.03 -4.03
CA ASN A 29 -15.83 34.35 -5.22
C ASN A 29 -14.94 33.19 -5.63
N ARG A 30 -15.39 32.38 -6.58
CA ARG A 30 -14.67 31.19 -7.07
C ARG A 30 -13.25 31.52 -7.56
N LEU A 31 -13.06 32.64 -8.23
CA LEU A 31 -11.75 33.01 -8.77
C LEU A 31 -10.75 33.35 -7.67
N ASP A 32 -11.21 33.92 -6.56
CA ASP A 32 -10.34 34.20 -5.41
C ASP A 32 -9.79 32.88 -4.83
N PHE A 33 -10.61 31.84 -4.71
CA PHE A 33 -10.16 30.53 -4.27
C PHE A 33 -9.17 29.89 -5.26
N VAL A 34 -9.41 30.03 -6.56
CA VAL A 34 -8.50 29.54 -7.61
C VAL A 34 -7.13 30.24 -7.50
N VAL A 35 -7.12 31.55 -7.33
CA VAL A 35 -5.89 32.36 -7.20
C VAL A 35 -5.14 31.97 -5.93
N ASP A 36 -5.83 31.89 -4.80
CA ASP A 36 -5.21 31.50 -3.53
C ASP A 36 -4.58 30.10 -3.61
N TYR A 37 -5.30 29.13 -4.17
CA TYR A 37 -4.79 27.77 -4.31
C TYR A 37 -3.63 27.68 -5.30
N TYR A 38 -3.69 28.40 -6.40
CA TYR A 38 -2.57 28.53 -7.33
C TYR A 38 -1.32 29.09 -6.63
N ASN A 39 -1.48 30.16 -5.83
CA ASN A 39 -0.37 30.77 -5.10
C ASN A 39 0.25 29.79 -4.09
N ILE A 40 -0.58 29.05 -3.36
CA ILE A 40 -0.13 28.01 -2.42
C ILE A 40 0.70 26.93 -3.13
N LEU A 41 0.25 26.46 -4.30
CA LEU A 41 0.97 25.46 -5.09
C LEU A 41 2.25 26.01 -5.71
N SER A 42 2.18 27.20 -6.31
CA SER A 42 3.30 27.80 -7.04
C SER A 42 4.45 28.25 -6.12
N LEU A 43 4.14 28.64 -4.88
CA LEU A 43 5.10 28.97 -3.84
C LEU A 43 5.65 27.73 -3.10
N GLY A 44 5.16 26.52 -3.44
CA GLY A 44 5.62 25.29 -2.79
C GLY A 44 5.16 25.12 -1.34
N LEU A 45 4.16 25.89 -0.89
CA LEU A 45 3.59 25.79 0.46
C LEU A 45 2.74 24.53 0.63
N TRP A 46 2.25 23.99 -0.46
CA TRP A 46 1.49 22.75 -0.54
C TRP A 46 1.94 21.92 -1.74
N ASN A 47 2.00 20.61 -1.59
CA ASN A 47 2.33 19.69 -2.67
C ASN A 47 1.21 18.68 -2.85
N CYS A 48 0.60 18.66 -4.02
CA CYS A 48 -0.45 17.70 -4.36
C CYS A 48 0.15 16.33 -4.68
N PRO A 49 -0.45 15.25 -4.18
CA PRO A 49 -0.05 13.90 -4.59
C PRO A 49 -0.33 13.65 -6.08
N THR A 50 0.44 12.72 -6.66
CA THR A 50 0.36 12.41 -8.09
C THR A 50 -1.06 12.19 -8.62
N PRO A 51 -1.97 11.44 -7.94
CA PRO A 51 -3.33 11.26 -8.43
C PRO A 51 -4.14 12.55 -8.49
N GLN A 52 -3.93 13.50 -7.58
CA GLN A 52 -4.59 14.79 -7.64
C GLN A 52 -4.07 15.62 -8.82
N MET A 53 -2.75 15.73 -8.97
CA MET A 53 -2.15 16.45 -10.10
C MET A 53 -2.55 15.86 -11.46
N ALA A 54 -2.64 14.54 -11.55
CA ALA A 54 -3.01 13.86 -12.79
C ALA A 54 -4.53 13.76 -13.00
N GLY A 55 -5.31 13.67 -11.93
CA GLY A 55 -6.74 13.35 -11.97
C GLY A 55 -7.67 14.55 -12.03
N LEU A 56 -7.38 15.65 -11.31
CA LEU A 56 -8.30 16.79 -11.17
C LEU A 56 -8.75 17.40 -12.50
N ARG A 57 -7.89 17.39 -13.50
CA ARG A 57 -8.15 17.95 -14.84
C ARG A 57 -8.42 16.89 -15.91
N THR A 58 -8.73 15.67 -15.51
CA THR A 58 -9.07 14.57 -16.41
C THR A 58 -10.39 13.91 -16.01
N PRO A 59 -11.02 13.12 -16.86
CA PRO A 59 -12.20 12.35 -16.50
C PRO A 59 -11.96 11.34 -15.37
N THR A 60 -10.72 10.91 -15.15
CA THR A 60 -10.33 9.96 -14.08
C THR A 60 -10.19 10.70 -12.77
N ARG A 61 -11.24 10.72 -11.97
CA ARG A 61 -11.31 11.46 -10.70
C ARG A 61 -11.00 10.56 -9.49
N THR A 62 -9.87 9.89 -9.51
CA THR A 62 -9.40 9.07 -8.37
C THR A 62 -8.22 9.80 -7.72
N PHE A 63 -8.37 10.23 -6.48
CA PHE A 63 -7.43 11.15 -5.83
C PHE A 63 -6.58 10.51 -4.74
N SER A 64 -6.89 9.27 -4.32
CA SER A 64 -6.11 8.54 -3.33
C SER A 64 -4.75 8.13 -3.89
N SER A 65 -3.68 8.58 -3.24
CA SER A 65 -2.32 8.21 -3.65
C SER A 65 -1.85 6.90 -3.01
N CYS A 66 -2.43 6.51 -1.90
CA CYS A 66 -2.13 5.27 -1.18
C CYS A 66 -3.43 4.61 -0.72
N VAL A 67 -3.47 3.28 -0.81
CA VAL A 67 -4.59 2.45 -0.39
C VAL A 67 -4.05 1.32 0.47
N LEU A 68 -4.68 1.11 1.63
CA LEU A 68 -4.40 -0.03 2.50
C LEU A 68 -5.45 -1.11 2.27
N ILE A 69 -5.00 -2.34 2.10
CA ILE A 69 -5.84 -3.52 1.89
C ILE A 69 -5.47 -4.54 2.96
N GLU A 70 -6.42 -4.91 3.82
CA GLU A 70 -6.25 -6.04 4.73
C GLU A 70 -6.62 -7.32 4.00
N VAL A 71 -5.73 -8.32 4.08
CA VAL A 71 -5.95 -9.63 3.48
C VAL A 71 -6.57 -10.53 4.53
N ASP A 72 -7.75 -11.05 4.22
CA ASP A 72 -8.38 -12.09 5.03
C ASP A 72 -7.69 -13.45 4.80
N ASP A 73 -7.68 -14.29 5.84
CA ASP A 73 -7.04 -15.61 5.82
C ASP A 73 -7.93 -16.66 5.11
N SER A 74 -8.26 -16.37 3.87
CA SER A 74 -9.05 -17.21 2.98
C SER A 74 -8.61 -17.04 1.52
N ILE A 75 -8.88 -18.03 0.68
CA ILE A 75 -8.59 -17.93 -0.77
C ILE A 75 -9.38 -16.78 -1.39
N ASP A 76 -10.63 -16.59 -0.98
CA ASP A 76 -11.46 -15.50 -1.48
C ASP A 76 -10.90 -14.14 -1.05
N GLY A 77 -10.45 -14.01 0.21
CA GLY A 77 -9.82 -12.79 0.72
C GLY A 77 -8.51 -12.45 0.00
N ILE A 78 -7.65 -13.45 -0.24
CA ILE A 78 -6.40 -13.28 -1.00
C ILE A 78 -6.71 -12.84 -2.44
N SER A 79 -7.65 -13.52 -3.11
CA SER A 79 -8.07 -13.19 -4.48
C SER A 79 -8.70 -11.79 -4.57
N ALA A 80 -9.50 -11.40 -3.57
CA ALA A 80 -10.07 -10.06 -3.49
C ALA A 80 -8.98 -9.00 -3.33
N ALA A 81 -7.97 -9.24 -2.49
CA ALA A 81 -6.83 -8.32 -2.32
C ALA A 81 -6.04 -8.13 -3.62
N GLU A 82 -5.80 -9.21 -4.38
CA GLU A 82 -5.18 -9.12 -5.70
C GLU A 82 -6.01 -8.27 -6.66
N GLN A 83 -7.31 -8.51 -6.76
CA GLN A 83 -8.20 -7.79 -7.65
C GLN A 83 -8.29 -6.30 -7.31
N VAL A 84 -8.46 -5.98 -6.04
CA VAL A 84 -8.55 -4.60 -5.55
C VAL A 84 -7.21 -3.88 -5.74
N GLY A 85 -6.10 -4.52 -5.38
CA GLY A 85 -4.77 -3.99 -5.55
C GLY A 85 -4.45 -3.66 -7.01
N LYS A 86 -4.80 -4.54 -7.95
CA LYS A 86 -4.69 -4.27 -9.40
C LYS A 86 -5.46 -3.02 -9.80
N LYS A 87 -6.73 -2.92 -9.41
CA LYS A 87 -7.57 -1.76 -9.77
C LYS A 87 -6.97 -0.45 -9.28
N TYR A 88 -6.60 -0.37 -8.01
CA TYR A 88 -6.02 0.85 -7.46
C TYR A 88 -4.62 1.17 -8.00
N SER A 89 -3.82 0.15 -8.32
CA SER A 89 -2.53 0.35 -8.99
C SER A 89 -2.71 1.02 -10.36
N THR A 90 -3.70 0.61 -11.16
CA THR A 90 -3.99 1.26 -12.45
C THR A 90 -4.46 2.70 -12.29
N LEU A 91 -5.04 3.05 -11.15
CA LEU A 91 -5.46 4.41 -10.78
C LEU A 91 -4.32 5.25 -10.15
N LYS A 92 -3.09 4.78 -10.24
CA LYS A 92 -1.85 5.46 -9.77
C LYS A 92 -1.67 5.52 -8.26
N ALA A 93 -2.39 4.68 -7.50
CA ALA A 93 -2.18 4.52 -6.07
C ALA A 93 -1.01 3.56 -5.76
N GLY A 94 -0.25 3.86 -4.71
CA GLY A 94 0.60 2.88 -4.03
C GLY A 94 -0.25 1.96 -3.15
N ILE A 95 0.13 0.71 -3.04
CA ILE A 95 -0.66 -0.30 -2.33
C ILE A 95 0.08 -0.77 -1.08
N GLY A 96 -0.56 -0.64 0.07
CA GLY A 96 -0.13 -1.28 1.30
C GLY A 96 -0.99 -2.52 1.57
N ILE A 97 -0.35 -3.65 1.85
CA ILE A 97 -1.01 -4.92 2.15
C ILE A 97 -0.82 -5.25 3.62
N GLY A 98 -1.91 -5.36 4.36
CA GLY A 98 -1.94 -5.88 5.72
C GLY A 98 -1.99 -7.40 5.69
N SER A 99 -0.84 -8.05 5.87
CA SER A 99 -0.70 -9.51 5.81
C SER A 99 -0.76 -10.17 7.20
N HIS A 100 -1.11 -9.38 8.21
CA HIS A 100 -1.08 -9.78 9.62
C HIS A 100 -2.12 -10.85 9.99
N ASN A 101 -3.10 -11.08 9.13
CA ASN A 101 -4.13 -12.11 9.35
C ASN A 101 -3.76 -13.47 8.76
N LEU A 102 -2.82 -13.53 7.83
CA LEU A 102 -2.49 -14.76 7.12
C LEU A 102 -1.85 -15.78 8.07
N ARG A 103 -2.32 -17.02 7.99
CA ARG A 103 -1.73 -18.13 8.74
C ARG A 103 -0.37 -18.52 8.19
N GLY A 104 0.49 -18.99 9.08
CA GLY A 104 1.85 -19.38 8.74
C GLY A 104 1.99 -20.73 8.07
N ASN A 105 3.23 -21.09 7.80
CA ASN A 105 3.62 -22.37 7.22
C ASN A 105 3.21 -23.53 8.15
N ARG A 106 2.85 -24.67 7.55
CA ARG A 106 2.41 -25.91 8.20
C ARG A 106 1.12 -25.83 9.01
N GLN A 107 0.40 -24.72 8.94
CA GLN A 107 -0.89 -24.60 9.60
C GLN A 107 -1.98 -25.39 8.84
N PRO A 108 -2.90 -26.06 9.56
CA PRO A 108 -3.95 -26.85 8.93
C PRO A 108 -4.94 -25.94 8.18
N ILE A 109 -5.38 -26.41 7.01
CA ILE A 109 -6.44 -25.81 6.19
C ILE A 109 -7.49 -26.87 5.88
N ARG A 110 -8.70 -26.46 5.51
CA ARG A 110 -9.84 -27.33 5.18
C ARG A 110 -10.14 -28.35 6.29
N GLY A 111 -10.16 -27.92 7.54
CA GLY A 111 -10.42 -28.82 8.67
C GLY A 111 -9.32 -29.85 8.93
N GLY A 112 -8.10 -29.65 8.43
CA GLY A 112 -6.96 -30.56 8.58
C GLY A 112 -6.72 -31.47 7.39
N GLU A 113 -7.50 -31.37 6.31
CA GLU A 113 -7.29 -32.16 5.08
C GLU A 113 -6.02 -31.78 4.33
N ALA A 114 -5.56 -30.53 4.50
CA ALA A 114 -4.35 -30.03 3.85
C ALA A 114 -3.56 -29.12 4.80
N ILE A 115 -2.35 -28.77 4.40
CA ILE A 115 -1.43 -27.94 5.16
C ILE A 115 -1.08 -26.71 4.33
N ASN A 116 -1.07 -25.54 4.96
CA ASN A 116 -0.63 -24.28 4.33
C ASN A 116 0.88 -24.32 4.05
N THR A 117 1.28 -23.79 2.92
CA THR A 117 2.68 -23.72 2.47
C THR A 117 3.39 -22.42 2.91
N GLY A 118 2.75 -21.63 3.76
CA GLY A 118 3.30 -20.37 4.27
C GLY A 118 2.85 -19.15 3.50
N VAL A 119 3.21 -17.98 4.03
CA VAL A 119 2.74 -16.69 3.49
C VAL A 119 3.43 -16.29 2.18
N LEU A 120 4.62 -16.81 1.90
CA LEU A 120 5.45 -16.37 0.76
C LEU A 120 4.75 -16.57 -0.58
N SER A 121 4.14 -17.73 -0.82
CA SER A 121 3.49 -18.05 -2.10
C SER A 121 2.32 -17.10 -2.38
N HIS A 122 1.49 -16.82 -1.39
CA HIS A 122 0.35 -15.91 -1.51
C HIS A 122 0.81 -14.46 -1.67
N ALA A 123 1.81 -14.04 -0.91
CA ALA A 123 2.37 -12.70 -1.02
C ALA A 123 3.00 -12.46 -2.40
N LYS A 124 3.68 -13.45 -2.98
CA LYS A 124 4.21 -13.39 -4.36
C LYS A 124 3.11 -13.27 -5.39
N SER A 125 2.03 -14.01 -5.26
CA SER A 125 0.87 -13.91 -6.15
C SER A 125 0.30 -12.49 -6.14
N ILE A 126 0.09 -11.92 -4.96
CA ILE A 126 -0.35 -10.54 -4.79
C ILE A 126 0.66 -9.55 -5.38
N GLU A 127 1.97 -9.72 -5.12
CA GLU A 127 3.03 -8.86 -5.65
C GLU A 127 3.02 -8.83 -7.18
N GLU A 128 3.11 -9.98 -7.82
CA GLU A 128 3.15 -10.08 -9.29
C GLU A 128 1.84 -9.57 -9.91
N SER A 129 0.71 -9.86 -9.28
CA SER A 129 -0.59 -9.36 -9.67
C SER A 129 -0.65 -7.84 -9.75
N ILE A 130 -0.22 -7.15 -8.70
CA ILE A 130 -0.24 -5.69 -8.60
C ILE A 130 0.82 -5.06 -9.51
N LEU A 131 2.03 -5.62 -9.53
CA LEU A 131 3.13 -5.12 -10.33
C LEU A 131 2.96 -5.35 -11.84
N SER A 132 2.11 -6.30 -12.23
CA SER A 132 1.74 -6.49 -13.63
C SER A 132 1.00 -5.29 -14.22
N CYS A 133 0.43 -4.42 -13.36
CA CYS A 133 -0.32 -3.26 -13.77
C CYS A 133 0.59 -2.04 -13.96
N SER A 134 0.52 -1.44 -15.15
CA SER A 134 1.25 -0.22 -15.48
C SER A 134 0.44 1.02 -15.10
N GLN A 135 1.10 2.00 -14.47
CA GLN A 135 0.53 3.33 -14.19
C GLN A 135 0.76 4.30 -15.38
N GLY A 136 0.32 3.90 -16.58
CA GLY A 136 0.43 4.73 -17.78
C GLY A 136 1.87 4.89 -18.31
N ASN A 137 2.72 3.88 -18.19
CA ASN A 137 4.14 3.84 -18.60
C ASN A 137 5.07 4.89 -17.94
N ILE A 138 4.54 5.69 -16.99
CA ILE A 138 5.30 6.75 -16.32
C ILE A 138 5.84 6.27 -14.98
N ARG A 139 5.07 5.48 -14.25
CA ARG A 139 5.39 4.95 -12.94
C ARG A 139 5.06 3.46 -12.89
N LYS A 140 5.92 2.66 -12.27
CA LYS A 140 5.61 1.25 -11.96
C LYS A 140 4.67 1.17 -10.76
N GLY A 141 3.86 0.15 -10.68
CA GLY A 141 3.10 -0.17 -9.48
C GLY A 141 4.07 -0.31 -8.28
N SER A 142 3.62 0.10 -7.11
CA SER A 142 4.39 -0.05 -5.87
C SER A 142 3.53 -0.71 -4.81
N ILE A 143 4.14 -1.60 -4.05
CA ILE A 143 3.48 -2.39 -3.03
C ILE A 143 4.38 -2.51 -1.80
N THR A 144 3.78 -2.39 -0.62
CA THR A 144 4.43 -2.62 0.67
C THR A 144 3.63 -3.65 1.45
N PHE A 145 4.26 -4.71 1.91
CA PHE A 145 3.67 -5.69 2.81
C PHE A 145 3.94 -5.33 4.26
N ASN A 146 2.93 -5.49 5.11
CA ASN A 146 3.02 -5.27 6.55
C ASN A 146 2.92 -6.62 7.26
N TRP A 147 3.95 -6.99 8.01
CA TRP A 147 4.09 -8.27 8.70
C TRP A 147 4.13 -8.10 10.21
N LEU A 148 3.59 -9.07 10.94
CA LEU A 148 3.73 -9.10 12.40
C LEU A 148 5.13 -9.57 12.79
N GLY A 149 5.78 -8.85 13.72
CA GLY A 149 7.09 -9.23 14.25
C GLY A 149 7.09 -10.48 15.14
N TRP A 150 5.92 -11.06 15.40
CA TRP A 150 5.74 -12.31 16.12
C TRP A 150 5.11 -13.42 15.25
N HIS A 151 5.03 -13.20 13.94
CA HIS A 151 4.51 -14.21 13.00
C HIS A 151 5.40 -15.44 12.96
N ILE A 152 4.80 -16.64 12.84
CA ILE A 152 5.55 -17.89 12.84
C ILE A 152 6.60 -17.98 11.71
N ASP A 153 6.31 -17.38 10.57
CA ASP A 153 7.22 -17.30 9.42
C ASP A 153 8.20 -16.12 9.50
N PHE A 154 8.37 -15.48 10.67
CA PHE A 154 9.15 -14.24 10.82
C PHE A 154 10.60 -14.38 10.36
N GLU A 155 11.24 -15.51 10.60
CA GLU A 155 12.62 -15.75 10.18
C GLU A 155 12.77 -15.73 8.64
N ASP A 156 11.76 -16.23 7.93
CA ASP A 156 11.73 -16.14 6.47
C ASP A 156 11.39 -14.73 5.99
N LEU A 157 10.45 -14.05 6.66
CA LEU A 157 10.00 -12.70 6.29
C LEU A 157 11.15 -11.68 6.28
N ILE A 158 12.05 -11.71 7.25
CA ILE A 158 13.20 -10.78 7.32
C ILE A 158 14.22 -11.01 6.18
N TYR A 159 14.21 -12.18 5.57
CA TYR A 159 15.11 -12.53 4.47
C TYR A 159 14.49 -12.41 3.08
N PHE A 160 13.21 -12.05 2.94
CA PHE A 160 12.55 -11.98 1.62
C PHE A 160 13.22 -11.02 0.64
N LYS A 161 13.86 -9.95 1.12
CA LYS A 161 14.63 -9.02 0.27
C LYS A 161 16.12 -9.37 0.16
N ASN A 162 16.57 -10.44 0.76
CA ASN A 162 17.98 -10.82 0.68
C ASN A 162 18.38 -11.19 -0.76
N SER A 163 19.35 -10.46 -1.32
CA SER A 163 19.83 -10.67 -2.68
C SER A 163 20.50 -12.02 -2.92
N ALA A 164 20.97 -12.68 -1.86
CA ALA A 164 21.60 -14.00 -1.94
C ALA A 164 20.59 -15.15 -2.01
N ARG A 165 19.29 -14.90 -1.71
CA ARG A 165 18.26 -15.91 -1.87
C ARG A 165 17.89 -16.13 -3.33
N LEU A 166 17.45 -17.35 -3.66
CA LEU A 166 16.88 -17.68 -4.96
C LEU A 166 15.61 -16.83 -5.18
N ASP A 167 15.27 -16.54 -6.43
CA ASP A 167 14.08 -15.76 -6.76
C ASP A 167 12.78 -16.48 -6.35
N SER A 168 12.80 -17.82 -6.29
CA SER A 168 11.71 -18.64 -5.72
C SER A 168 11.43 -18.33 -4.25
N ASP A 169 12.43 -17.91 -3.49
CA ASP A 169 12.38 -17.76 -2.03
C ASP A 169 12.50 -16.31 -1.59
N SER A 170 12.27 -15.37 -2.50
CA SER A 170 12.46 -13.95 -2.23
C SER A 170 11.34 -13.09 -2.84
N MET A 171 11.13 -11.90 -2.25
CA MET A 171 10.24 -10.84 -2.73
C MET A 171 11.03 -9.54 -2.82
N LYS A 172 11.80 -9.39 -3.91
CA LYS A 172 12.76 -8.28 -4.08
C LYS A 172 12.12 -7.01 -4.62
N LYS A 173 10.94 -7.11 -5.24
CA LYS A 173 10.27 -6.01 -5.95
C LYS A 173 9.40 -5.15 -5.04
N SER A 174 8.82 -5.73 -3.98
CA SER A 174 8.00 -5.03 -2.98
C SER A 174 8.83 -4.51 -1.81
N ASP A 175 8.26 -3.57 -1.06
CA ASP A 175 8.78 -3.16 0.24
C ASP A 175 8.13 -3.97 1.37
N HIS A 176 8.84 -4.09 2.48
CA HIS A 176 8.40 -4.86 3.63
C HIS A 176 8.52 -4.02 4.90
N MET A 177 7.45 -3.98 5.68
CA MET A 177 7.39 -3.36 6.98
C MET A 177 7.12 -4.42 8.04
N ILE A 178 7.90 -4.43 9.11
CA ILE A 178 7.69 -5.29 10.26
C ILE A 178 7.01 -4.47 11.36
N MET A 179 5.84 -4.91 11.79
CA MET A 179 5.09 -4.30 12.88
C MET A 179 5.64 -4.82 14.22
N LEU A 180 6.21 -3.91 15.00
CA LEU A 180 6.76 -4.22 16.33
C LEU A 180 5.98 -3.45 17.39
N ASN A 181 5.63 -4.14 18.48
CA ASN A 181 5.12 -3.47 19.67
C ASN A 181 6.22 -3.26 20.72
N GLY A 182 5.92 -2.47 21.76
CA GLY A 182 6.87 -2.17 22.83
C GLY A 182 7.35 -3.40 23.61
N TYR A 183 6.58 -4.48 23.64
CA TYR A 183 6.98 -5.74 24.27
C TYR A 183 8.07 -6.46 23.45
N LEU A 184 7.86 -6.63 22.14
CA LEU A 184 8.83 -7.24 21.23
C LEU A 184 10.14 -6.46 21.23
N LEU A 185 10.04 -5.13 21.12
CA LEU A 185 11.20 -4.25 21.12
C LEU A 185 12.01 -4.38 22.43
N ARG A 186 11.34 -4.41 23.58
CA ARG A 186 11.99 -4.58 24.88
C ARG A 186 12.70 -5.92 25.01
N ARG A 187 12.08 -7.00 24.51
CA ARG A 187 12.71 -8.34 24.49
C ARG A 187 13.94 -8.36 23.59
N ALA A 188 13.85 -7.80 22.41
CA ALA A 188 14.98 -7.69 21.49
C ALA A 188 16.16 -6.91 22.11
N LEU A 189 15.89 -5.74 22.71
CA LEU A 189 16.92 -4.92 23.36
C LEU A 189 17.56 -5.60 24.57
N THR A 190 16.84 -6.50 25.25
CA THR A 190 17.37 -7.24 26.42
C THR A 190 17.91 -8.63 26.08
N GLY A 191 18.02 -8.98 24.80
CA GLY A 191 18.49 -10.28 24.34
C GLY A 191 17.61 -11.46 24.74
N LYS A 192 16.32 -11.23 25.01
CA LYS A 192 15.36 -12.27 25.38
C LYS A 192 14.71 -12.84 24.14
N ALA A 193 14.42 -14.15 24.17
CA ALA A 193 13.74 -14.83 23.08
C ALA A 193 12.38 -14.21 22.76
N ILE A 194 12.04 -14.08 21.48
CA ILE A 194 10.71 -13.70 20.98
C ILE A 194 10.00 -14.99 20.58
N TRP A 195 8.77 -15.15 21.04
CA TRP A 195 7.93 -16.28 20.67
C TRP A 195 7.17 -15.95 19.38
N LEU A 196 7.14 -16.91 18.46
CA LEU A 196 6.49 -16.77 17.17
C LEU A 196 5.22 -17.64 17.14
N PHE A 197 4.15 -17.12 16.55
CA PHE A 197 2.84 -17.77 16.50
C PHE A 197 2.22 -17.60 15.11
N SER A 198 1.35 -18.53 14.75
CA SER A 198 0.43 -18.30 13.65
C SER A 198 -0.79 -17.49 14.16
N PRO A 199 -1.25 -16.47 13.43
CA PRO A 199 -2.28 -15.55 13.94
C PRO A 199 -3.59 -16.22 14.33
N GLU A 200 -4.00 -17.32 13.68
CA GLU A 200 -5.23 -18.03 14.00
C GLU A 200 -5.12 -18.88 15.29
N GLU A 201 -3.91 -19.26 15.70
CA GLU A 201 -3.70 -20.01 16.96
C GLU A 201 -3.81 -19.13 18.19
N VAL A 202 -3.64 -17.80 18.03
CA VAL A 202 -3.58 -16.84 19.13
C VAL A 202 -4.54 -15.66 18.88
N PRO A 203 -5.85 -15.90 18.78
CA PRO A 203 -6.83 -14.87 18.42
C PRO A 203 -6.87 -13.70 19.41
N ALA A 204 -6.55 -13.94 20.68
CA ALA A 204 -6.47 -12.88 21.68
C ALA A 204 -5.28 -11.94 21.44
N LEU A 205 -4.11 -12.49 21.04
CA LEU A 205 -2.94 -11.69 20.68
C LEU A 205 -3.19 -10.93 19.38
N LYS A 206 -3.77 -11.57 18.39
CA LYS A 206 -4.17 -10.93 17.13
C LYS A 206 -5.11 -9.74 17.35
N LYS A 207 -6.08 -9.86 18.27
CA LYS A 207 -7.01 -8.77 18.59
C LYS A 207 -6.36 -7.63 19.38
N ALA A 208 -5.29 -7.90 20.12
CA ALA A 208 -4.58 -6.91 20.94
C ALA A 208 -3.54 -6.11 20.14
N PHE A 209 -3.25 -6.51 18.92
CA PHE A 209 -2.26 -5.90 18.03
C PHE A 209 -2.91 -4.98 17.01
#